data_0916f282d55cfdfd725bc3c5786bd2c5
#
_entry.id   0916f282d55cfdfd725bc3c5786bd2c5
#
_cell.length_a   1.000
_cell.length_b   1.000
_cell.length_c   1.000
_cell.angle_alpha   90.00
_cell.angle_beta   90.00
_cell.angle_gamma   90.00
#
_symmetry.space_group_name_H-M   'P 1'
#
loop_
_entity.id
_entity.type
_entity.pdbx_description
1 polymer ?
#
loop_
_entity_poly.entity_id
_entity_poly.type
_entity_poly.pdbx_seq_one_letter_code
_entity_poly.pdbx_strand_id
1 'polypeptide(L)'
;SLPLAAVPAADEIPRRQIPKTGIQGSGWASDAFIRILESFFRAAFLYGDEDFTRAASALPAFLPPVIEALPMRRAKHPSAALGTLRTTVLGIMTRRRAEKGLSLEEIASDAGVTTRYITEAFRDAGTTAMNELVRIRVEAAASDLRDPELSRLPLRTISDRNGFATQQHFSRAF
;
A
#
# COMPACT_ATOMS: atom_id res chain seq x y z
N SER A 1 1.92 -53.36 -15.58
CA SER A 1 2.58 -52.31 -16.36
C SER A 1 1.56 -51.34 -16.90
N LEU A 2 1.35 -50.28 -16.17
CA LEU A 2 0.52 -49.14 -16.61
C LEU A 2 1.36 -48.30 -17.60
N PRO A 3 0.81 -47.91 -18.77
CA PRO A 3 1.53 -47.06 -19.70
C PRO A 3 1.71 -45.68 -19.09
N LEU A 4 2.93 -45.17 -19.15
CA LEU A 4 3.25 -43.79 -18.80
C LEU A 4 2.47 -42.90 -19.78
N ALA A 5 1.42 -42.23 -19.27
CA ALA A 5 0.69 -41.24 -20.05
C ALA A 5 1.66 -40.14 -20.48
N ALA A 6 1.78 -39.92 -21.77
CA ALA A 6 2.62 -38.88 -22.34
C ALA A 6 2.22 -37.53 -21.77
N VAL A 7 3.17 -36.83 -21.17
CA VAL A 7 3.00 -35.44 -20.72
C VAL A 7 2.75 -34.60 -21.97
N PRO A 8 1.62 -33.88 -22.09
CA PRO A 8 1.37 -33.04 -23.27
C PRO A 8 2.47 -31.96 -23.37
N ALA A 9 2.91 -31.72 -24.61
CA ALA A 9 3.91 -30.71 -24.89
C ALA A 9 3.44 -29.34 -24.40
N ALA A 10 4.39 -28.51 -23.93
CA ALA A 10 4.11 -27.24 -23.27
C ALA A 10 3.32 -26.21 -24.10
N ASP A 11 3.11 -26.48 -25.40
CA ASP A 11 2.41 -25.59 -26.34
C ASP A 11 0.91 -25.82 -26.46
N GLU A 12 0.37 -26.90 -25.87
CA GLU A 12 -1.06 -27.25 -25.99
C GLU A 12 -1.94 -26.71 -24.84
N ILE A 13 -1.37 -26.00 -23.88
CA ILE A 13 -2.16 -25.42 -22.78
C ILE A 13 -2.66 -24.03 -23.23
N PRO A 14 -4.00 -23.78 -23.29
CA PRO A 14 -4.50 -22.46 -23.66
C PRO A 14 -3.95 -21.44 -22.66
N ARG A 15 -3.20 -20.46 -23.18
CA ARG A 15 -2.68 -19.34 -22.40
C ARG A 15 -3.88 -18.47 -21.95
N ARG A 16 -4.51 -18.85 -20.87
CA ARG A 16 -5.36 -17.92 -20.14
C ARG A 16 -4.46 -16.75 -19.72
N GLN A 17 -4.78 -15.57 -20.21
CA GLN A 17 -4.07 -14.34 -19.88
C GLN A 17 -4.04 -14.18 -18.36
N ILE A 18 -2.91 -14.48 -17.74
CA ILE A 18 -2.62 -14.08 -16.38
C ILE A 18 -2.64 -12.56 -16.39
N PRO A 19 -3.46 -11.88 -15.58
CA PRO A 19 -3.43 -10.44 -15.53
C PRO A 19 -1.99 -10.02 -15.22
N LYS A 20 -1.45 -9.12 -16.06
CA LYS A 20 -0.14 -8.51 -15.82
C LYS A 20 -0.24 -7.65 -14.56
N THR A 21 -0.18 -8.28 -13.41
CA THR A 21 0.09 -7.59 -12.17
C THR A 21 1.46 -6.96 -12.33
N GLY A 22 1.50 -5.63 -12.32
CA GLY A 22 2.68 -4.85 -12.67
C GLY A 22 3.81 -4.91 -11.66
N ILE A 23 4.28 -6.11 -11.36
CA ILE A 23 5.59 -6.32 -10.73
C ILE A 23 6.61 -6.35 -11.87
N GLN A 24 6.92 -5.19 -12.41
CA GLN A 24 8.10 -5.00 -13.24
C GLN A 24 9.32 -4.94 -12.32
N GLY A 25 9.72 -6.10 -11.80
CA GLY A 25 11.01 -6.30 -11.17
C GLY A 25 12.03 -6.66 -12.25
N SER A 26 12.81 -5.71 -12.72
CA SER A 26 13.94 -5.96 -13.61
C SER A 26 15.14 -6.54 -12.83
N GLY A 27 15.02 -7.77 -12.36
CA GLY A 27 16.11 -8.47 -11.68
C GLY A 27 15.90 -9.97 -11.73
N TRP A 28 16.98 -10.73 -11.93
CA TRP A 28 16.97 -12.20 -12.02
C TRP A 28 16.24 -12.88 -10.84
N ALA A 29 16.27 -12.28 -9.64
CA ALA A 29 15.61 -12.80 -8.44
C ALA A 29 14.09 -12.70 -8.52
N SER A 30 13.55 -11.60 -9.06
CA SER A 30 12.11 -11.45 -9.30
C SER A 30 11.62 -12.43 -10.36
N ASP A 31 12.40 -12.60 -11.45
CA ASP A 31 12.07 -13.53 -12.52
C ASP A 31 12.13 -14.97 -12.03
N ALA A 32 13.14 -15.32 -11.22
CA ALA A 32 13.27 -16.63 -10.61
C ALA A 32 12.10 -16.94 -9.66
N PHE A 33 11.71 -15.98 -8.83
CA PHE A 33 10.57 -16.13 -7.93
C PHE A 33 9.25 -16.32 -8.65
N ILE A 34 9.00 -15.53 -9.70
CA ILE A 34 7.80 -15.67 -10.54
C ILE A 34 7.77 -17.05 -11.19
N ARG A 35 8.89 -17.54 -11.73
CA ARG A 35 8.98 -18.89 -12.33
C ARG A 35 8.76 -20.01 -11.31
N ILE A 36 9.26 -19.85 -10.08
CA ILE A 36 9.01 -20.79 -8.99
C ILE A 36 7.51 -20.82 -8.65
N LEU A 37 6.87 -19.66 -8.50
CA LEU A 37 5.44 -19.57 -8.27
C LEU A 37 4.61 -20.16 -9.41
N GLU A 38 4.93 -19.83 -10.65
CA GLU A 38 4.25 -20.40 -11.83
C GLU A 38 4.38 -21.92 -11.88
N SER A 39 5.59 -22.46 -11.61
CA SER A 39 5.82 -23.90 -11.57
C SER A 39 5.05 -24.57 -10.44
N PHE A 40 4.97 -23.87 -9.30
CA PHE A 40 4.23 -24.31 -8.11
C PHE A 40 2.72 -24.38 -8.36
N PHE A 41 2.12 -23.32 -8.93
CA PHE A 41 0.71 -23.31 -9.28
C PHE A 41 0.38 -24.33 -10.38
N ARG A 42 1.30 -24.53 -11.31
CA ARG A 42 1.16 -25.59 -12.35
C ARG A 42 1.17 -26.98 -11.74
N ALA A 43 2.08 -27.24 -10.81
CA ALA A 43 2.17 -28.50 -10.09
C ALA A 43 0.93 -28.76 -9.23
N ALA A 44 0.44 -27.74 -8.54
CA ALA A 44 -0.79 -27.80 -7.73
C ALA A 44 -2.00 -28.23 -8.56
N PHE A 45 -2.10 -27.77 -9.80
CA PHE A 45 -3.19 -28.15 -10.70
C PHE A 45 -3.11 -29.59 -11.19
N LEU A 46 -1.90 -30.17 -11.21
CA LEU A 46 -1.65 -31.51 -11.78
C LEU A 46 -1.62 -32.64 -10.73
N TYR A 47 -1.27 -32.36 -9.48
CA TYR A 47 -0.91 -33.41 -8.51
C TYR A 47 -1.84 -33.54 -7.27
N GLY A 48 -2.86 -32.70 -7.13
CA GLY A 48 -3.84 -32.79 -6.07
C GLY A 48 -3.46 -32.16 -4.72
N ASP A 49 -4.43 -32.14 -3.78
CA ASP A 49 -4.40 -31.31 -2.57
C ASP A 49 -3.29 -31.66 -1.54
N GLU A 50 -2.94 -32.95 -1.38
CA GLU A 50 -1.95 -33.35 -0.37
C GLU A 50 -0.53 -32.95 -0.75
N ASP A 51 -0.15 -33.13 -2.01
CA ASP A 51 1.17 -32.76 -2.53
C ASP A 51 1.30 -31.24 -2.62
N PHE A 52 0.20 -30.54 -2.92
CA PHE A 52 0.12 -29.09 -2.87
C PHE A 52 0.39 -28.55 -1.46
N THR A 53 -0.27 -29.11 -0.44
CA THR A 53 -0.11 -28.67 0.96
C THR A 53 1.33 -28.88 1.44
N ARG A 54 1.94 -30.02 1.08
CA ARG A 54 3.35 -30.32 1.41
C ARG A 54 4.31 -29.34 0.72
N ALA A 55 4.11 -29.05 -0.56
CA ALA A 55 4.92 -28.10 -1.31
C ALA A 55 4.71 -26.66 -0.83
N ALA A 56 3.47 -26.28 -0.47
CA ALA A 56 3.13 -24.97 0.08
C ALA A 56 3.86 -24.69 1.40
N SER A 57 4.02 -25.70 2.23
CA SER A 57 4.75 -25.57 3.51
C SER A 57 6.25 -25.28 3.33
N ALA A 58 6.82 -25.59 2.17
CA ALA A 58 8.23 -25.31 1.86
C ALA A 58 8.46 -23.88 1.29
N LEU A 59 7.42 -23.22 0.77
CA LEU A 59 7.54 -21.86 0.17
C LEU A 59 8.17 -20.82 1.11
N PRO A 60 7.83 -20.76 2.41
CA PRO A 60 8.44 -19.80 3.32
C PRO A 60 9.96 -19.91 3.43
N ALA A 61 10.54 -21.10 3.22
CA ALA A 61 11.97 -21.30 3.25
C ALA A 61 12.73 -20.60 2.09
N PHE A 62 12.04 -20.34 0.97
CA PHE A 62 12.62 -19.66 -0.19
C PHE A 62 12.46 -18.13 -0.14
N LEU A 63 11.62 -17.60 0.76
CA LEU A 63 11.38 -16.16 0.86
C LEU A 63 12.61 -15.37 1.33
N PRO A 64 13.36 -15.77 2.39
CA PRO A 64 14.50 -14.99 2.86
C PRO A 64 15.56 -14.75 1.78
N PRO A 65 16.08 -15.77 1.05
CA PRO A 65 17.09 -15.53 0.01
C PRO A 65 16.53 -14.73 -1.18
N VAL A 66 15.23 -14.83 -1.47
CA VAL A 66 14.59 -14.01 -2.51
C VAL A 66 14.49 -12.56 -2.07
N ILE A 67 14.10 -12.31 -0.82
CA ILE A 67 14.03 -10.96 -0.25
C ILE A 67 15.42 -10.33 -0.20
N GLU A 68 16.45 -11.08 0.17
CA GLU A 68 17.84 -10.61 0.19
C GLU A 68 18.39 -10.34 -1.22
N ALA A 69 17.99 -11.16 -2.20
CA ALA A 69 18.41 -11.02 -3.58
C ALA A 69 17.54 -10.01 -4.38
N LEU A 70 16.36 -9.65 -3.88
CA LEU A 70 15.64 -8.51 -4.43
C LEU A 70 16.55 -7.31 -4.27
N PRO A 71 16.90 -6.62 -5.38
CA PRO A 71 17.51 -5.32 -5.22
C PRO A 71 16.51 -4.51 -4.41
N MET A 72 16.77 -4.37 -3.11
CA MET A 72 16.19 -3.26 -2.38
C MET A 72 16.51 -2.09 -3.30
N ARG A 73 15.51 -1.63 -4.05
CA ARG A 73 15.66 -0.38 -4.77
C ARG A 73 16.00 0.64 -3.67
N ARG A 74 17.28 0.76 -3.37
CA ARG A 74 17.82 2.03 -2.97
C ARG A 74 17.37 2.91 -4.09
N ALA A 75 16.26 3.60 -3.87
CA ALA A 75 15.73 4.55 -4.82
C ALA A 75 16.94 5.33 -5.31
N LYS A 76 17.23 5.26 -6.61
CA LYS A 76 18.36 5.98 -7.23
C LYS A 76 18.33 7.46 -6.86
N HIS A 77 17.19 7.90 -6.32
CA HIS A 77 16.96 9.17 -5.66
C HIS A 77 16.14 8.91 -4.39
N PRO A 78 16.70 9.03 -3.19
CA PRO A 78 15.96 8.98 -1.93
C PRO A 78 14.72 9.86 -1.95
N SER A 79 14.80 11.03 -2.60
CA SER A 79 13.70 11.98 -2.80
C SER A 79 12.49 11.41 -3.55
N ALA A 80 12.68 10.54 -4.54
CA ALA A 80 11.55 9.94 -5.27
C ALA A 80 10.76 8.94 -4.41
N ALA A 81 11.44 8.13 -3.59
CA ALA A 81 10.79 7.21 -2.66
C ALA A 81 10.04 7.97 -1.56
N LEU A 82 10.64 9.02 -1.02
CA LEU A 82 10.01 9.90 -0.04
C LEU A 82 8.80 10.62 -0.64
N GLY A 83 8.88 11.05 -1.91
CA GLY A 83 7.76 11.64 -2.64
C GLY A 83 6.59 10.67 -2.80
N THR A 84 6.84 9.40 -3.18
CA THR A 84 5.82 8.36 -3.29
C THR A 84 5.18 8.07 -1.94
N LEU A 85 5.99 7.92 -0.89
CA LEU A 85 5.51 7.73 0.47
C LEU A 85 4.61 8.89 0.91
N ARG A 86 5.04 10.13 0.68
CA ARG A 86 4.25 11.31 1.01
C ARG A 86 2.88 11.29 0.33
N THR A 87 2.82 10.96 -0.97
CA THR A 87 1.55 10.85 -1.71
C THR A 87 0.64 9.78 -1.08
N THR A 88 1.17 8.62 -0.71
CA THR A 88 0.43 7.55 -0.04
C THR A 88 -0.13 8.03 1.30
N VAL A 89 0.70 8.66 2.13
CA VAL A 89 0.31 9.17 3.44
C VAL A 89 -0.75 10.28 3.33
N LEU A 90 -0.61 11.21 2.39
CA LEU A 90 -1.63 12.23 2.11
C LEU A 90 -2.96 11.60 1.70
N GLY A 91 -2.95 10.54 0.91
CA GLY A 91 -4.14 9.77 0.55
C GLY A 91 -4.83 9.14 1.77
N ILE A 92 -4.07 8.56 2.71
CA ILE A 92 -4.59 8.03 3.97
C ILE A 92 -5.22 9.15 4.80
N MET A 93 -4.51 10.25 5.01
CA MET A 93 -4.99 11.43 5.75
C MET A 93 -6.28 11.99 5.16
N THR A 94 -6.39 12.09 3.85
CA THR A 94 -7.58 12.59 3.18
C THR A 94 -8.80 11.69 3.44
N ARG A 95 -8.62 10.38 3.38
CA ARG A 95 -9.71 9.42 3.66
C ARG A 95 -10.15 9.43 5.11
N ARG A 96 -9.19 9.55 6.04
CA ARG A 96 -9.43 9.48 7.49
C ARG A 96 -9.51 10.85 8.15
N ARG A 97 -9.59 11.95 7.40
CA ARG A 97 -9.52 13.32 7.93
C ARG A 97 -10.56 13.64 9.01
N ALA A 98 -11.74 13.01 8.91
CA ALA A 98 -12.84 13.22 9.84
C ALA A 98 -12.62 12.55 11.21
N GLU A 99 -11.66 11.67 11.33
CA GLU A 99 -11.38 10.96 12.57
C GLU A 99 -10.67 11.90 13.56
N LYS A 100 -11.35 12.17 14.69
CA LYS A 100 -10.77 12.95 15.78
C LYS A 100 -9.64 12.16 16.44
N GLY A 101 -8.53 12.82 16.67
CA GLY A 101 -7.38 12.18 17.34
C GLY A 101 -6.53 11.27 16.45
N LEU A 102 -6.77 11.24 15.12
CA LEU A 102 -5.91 10.48 14.19
C LEU A 102 -4.43 10.80 14.44
N SER A 103 -3.67 9.79 14.84
CA SER A 103 -2.28 9.90 15.25
C SER A 103 -1.30 9.57 14.12
N LEU A 104 -0.05 9.97 14.28
CA LEU A 104 1.01 9.63 13.32
C LEU A 104 1.29 8.12 13.31
N GLU A 105 1.14 7.45 14.45
CA GLU A 105 1.31 6.01 14.62
C GLU A 105 0.27 5.23 13.81
N GLU A 106 -0.99 5.64 13.86
CA GLU A 106 -2.06 5.02 13.09
C GLU A 106 -1.86 5.21 11.60
N ILE A 107 -1.45 6.41 11.17
CA ILE A 107 -1.13 6.70 9.78
C ILE A 107 0.06 5.85 9.30
N ALA A 108 1.08 5.68 10.15
CA ALA A 108 2.24 4.85 9.86
C ALA A 108 1.89 3.37 9.73
N SER A 109 1.01 2.89 10.62
CA SER A 109 0.47 1.53 10.56
C SER A 109 -0.28 1.27 9.25
N ASP A 110 -1.16 2.19 8.85
CA ASP A 110 -1.91 2.08 7.59
C ASP A 110 -1.01 2.14 6.35
N ALA A 111 0.07 2.91 6.43
CA ALA A 111 1.04 3.02 5.34
C ALA A 111 2.06 1.85 5.32
N GLY A 112 2.06 0.98 6.34
CA GLY A 112 3.02 -0.12 6.47
C GLY A 112 4.47 0.34 6.66
N VAL A 113 4.67 1.50 7.31
CA VAL A 113 5.99 2.11 7.53
C VAL A 113 6.15 2.59 8.98
N THR A 114 7.35 3.04 9.33
CA THR A 114 7.60 3.65 10.65
C THR A 114 7.27 5.15 10.64
N THR A 115 6.89 5.69 11.81
CA THR A 115 6.68 7.15 12.01
C THR A 115 7.91 7.97 11.63
N ARG A 116 9.12 7.43 11.89
CA ARG A 116 10.39 8.05 11.52
C ARG A 116 10.48 8.25 10.00
N TYR A 117 10.06 7.26 9.20
CA TYR A 117 10.14 7.35 7.74
C TYR A 117 9.14 8.35 7.18
N ILE A 118 7.93 8.42 7.76
CA ILE A 118 6.97 9.50 7.43
C ILE A 118 7.55 10.87 7.78
N THR A 119 8.10 11.02 8.99
CA THR A 119 8.71 12.29 9.43
C THR A 119 9.81 12.76 8.47
N GLU A 120 10.64 11.85 7.99
CA GLU A 120 11.69 12.14 7.01
C GLU A 120 11.10 12.59 5.67
N ALA A 121 10.05 11.92 5.17
CA ALA A 121 9.40 12.25 3.91
C ALA A 121 8.74 13.65 3.92
N PHE A 122 8.20 14.06 5.05
CA PHE A 122 7.57 15.39 5.18
C PHE A 122 8.60 16.48 5.49
N ARG A 123 9.65 16.17 6.23
CA ARG A 123 10.78 17.10 6.45
C ARG A 123 11.49 17.47 5.15
N ASP A 124 11.69 16.50 4.26
CA ASP A 124 12.26 16.74 2.92
C ASP A 124 11.40 17.72 2.10
N ALA A 125 10.11 17.78 2.38
CA ALA A 125 9.16 18.72 1.79
C ALA A 125 8.99 20.03 2.58
N GLY A 126 9.76 20.25 3.63
CA GLY A 126 9.72 21.47 4.45
C GLY A 126 8.49 21.59 5.36
N THR A 127 7.81 20.48 5.66
CA THR A 127 6.59 20.46 6.50
C THR A 127 6.61 19.29 7.48
N THR A 128 5.52 19.07 8.21
CA THR A 128 5.28 17.88 9.02
C THR A 128 3.99 17.18 8.59
N ALA A 129 3.94 15.87 8.81
CA ALA A 129 2.75 15.09 8.48
C ALA A 129 1.49 15.63 9.19
N MET A 130 1.62 16.02 10.46
CA MET A 130 0.48 16.55 11.23
C MET A 130 0.05 17.94 10.76
N ASN A 131 0.97 18.80 10.32
CA ASN A 131 0.63 20.10 9.71
C ASN A 131 -0.15 19.89 8.41
N GLU A 132 0.23 18.90 7.61
CA GLU A 132 -0.50 18.54 6.39
C GLU A 132 -1.90 17.98 6.70
N LEU A 133 -2.07 17.19 7.76
CA LEU A 133 -3.40 16.74 8.20
C LEU A 133 -4.28 17.93 8.59
N VAL A 134 -3.72 18.89 9.34
CA VAL A 134 -4.45 20.12 9.69
C VAL A 134 -4.84 20.90 8.42
N ARG A 135 -3.93 21.05 7.46
CA ARG A 135 -4.20 21.72 6.18
C ARG A 135 -5.35 21.03 5.42
N ILE A 136 -5.32 19.70 5.31
CA ILE A 136 -6.37 18.91 4.64
C ILE A 136 -7.74 19.14 5.33
N ARG A 137 -7.76 19.17 6.66
CA ARG A 137 -8.99 19.42 7.44
C ARG A 137 -9.52 20.84 7.25
N VAL A 138 -8.62 21.84 7.21
CA VAL A 138 -8.99 23.24 6.94
C VAL A 138 -9.57 23.40 5.55
N GLU A 139 -8.93 22.82 4.55
CA GLU A 139 -9.42 22.87 3.15
C GLU A 139 -10.80 22.21 3.00
N ALA A 140 -11.01 21.07 3.66
CA ALA A 140 -12.30 20.40 3.66
C ALA A 140 -13.38 21.23 4.38
N ALA A 141 -13.06 21.83 5.54
CA ALA A 141 -13.97 22.71 6.25
C ALA A 141 -14.30 23.98 5.42
N ALA A 142 -13.32 24.54 4.72
CA ALA A 142 -13.54 25.65 3.81
C ALA A 142 -14.45 25.27 2.63
N SER A 143 -14.36 24.03 2.16
CA SER A 143 -15.30 23.49 1.15
C SER A 143 -16.71 23.36 1.72
N ASP A 144 -16.86 22.78 2.93
CA ASP A 144 -18.16 22.67 3.60
C ASP A 144 -18.82 24.04 3.84
N LEU A 145 -18.04 25.07 4.17
CA LEU A 145 -18.55 26.43 4.39
C LEU A 145 -18.99 27.13 3.09
N ARG A 146 -18.50 26.70 1.94
CA ARG A 146 -18.93 27.22 0.63
C ARG A 146 -20.12 26.46 0.07
N ASP A 147 -20.42 25.29 0.59
CA ASP A 147 -21.57 24.50 0.20
C ASP A 147 -22.84 25.13 0.79
N PRO A 148 -23.85 25.56 -0.04
CA PRO A 148 -25.07 26.16 0.46
C PRO A 148 -25.88 25.32 1.43
N GLU A 149 -25.80 24.00 1.32
CA GLU A 149 -26.49 23.06 2.22
C GLU A 149 -25.79 22.94 3.57
N LEU A 150 -24.48 23.00 3.58
CA LEU A 150 -23.66 22.82 4.77
C LEU A 150 -23.32 24.14 5.47
N SER A 151 -23.26 25.26 4.75
CA SER A 151 -22.91 26.59 5.30
C SER A 151 -23.89 27.09 6.36
N ARG A 152 -25.10 26.52 6.40
CA ARG A 152 -26.13 26.81 7.42
C ARG A 152 -25.89 26.10 8.74
N LEU A 153 -24.99 25.13 8.77
CA LEU A 153 -24.66 24.39 9.98
C LEU A 153 -23.82 25.26 10.95
N PRO A 154 -24.01 25.07 12.26
CA PRO A 154 -23.14 25.71 13.24
C PRO A 154 -21.66 25.42 12.96
N LEU A 155 -20.79 26.40 13.18
CA LEU A 155 -19.35 26.27 12.94
C LEU A 155 -18.74 25.09 13.73
N ARG A 156 -19.28 24.79 14.91
CA ARG A 156 -18.91 23.60 15.68
C ARG A 156 -19.17 22.31 14.91
N THR A 157 -20.31 22.22 14.24
CA THR A 157 -20.66 21.04 13.45
C THR A 157 -19.71 20.87 12.26
N ILE A 158 -19.36 21.96 11.57
CA ILE A 158 -18.36 21.95 10.49
C ILE A 158 -17.00 21.50 11.02
N SER A 159 -16.55 22.06 12.14
CA SER A 159 -15.32 21.65 12.83
C SER A 159 -15.30 20.15 13.17
N ASP A 160 -16.38 19.65 13.77
CA ASP A 160 -16.52 18.25 14.17
C ASP A 160 -16.50 17.28 12.97
N ARG A 161 -17.19 17.62 11.88
CA ARG A 161 -17.21 16.85 10.62
C ARG A 161 -15.84 16.70 9.99
N ASN A 162 -14.97 17.68 10.17
CA ASN A 162 -13.63 17.72 9.61
C ASN A 162 -12.53 17.26 10.59
N GLY A 163 -12.92 16.58 11.69
CA GLY A 163 -12.01 15.87 12.60
C GLY A 163 -11.23 16.77 13.55
N PHE A 164 -11.66 18.03 13.76
CA PHE A 164 -11.07 18.86 14.79
C PHE A 164 -11.58 18.44 16.17
N ALA A 165 -10.65 18.25 17.12
CA ALA A 165 -11.00 17.85 18.48
C ALA A 165 -11.77 18.95 19.24
N THR A 166 -11.46 20.21 18.95
CA THR A 166 -12.09 21.37 19.59
C THR A 166 -12.32 22.50 18.58
N GLN A 167 -13.36 23.31 18.80
CA GLN A 167 -13.61 24.50 18.01
C GLN A 167 -12.46 25.52 18.12
N GLN A 168 -11.80 25.57 19.28
CA GLN A 168 -10.66 26.46 19.48
C GLN A 168 -9.47 26.06 18.59
N HIS A 169 -9.21 24.76 18.45
CA HIS A 169 -8.17 24.27 17.54
C HIS A 169 -8.52 24.60 16.09
N PHE A 170 -9.79 24.41 15.70
CA PHE A 170 -10.28 24.80 14.38
C PHE A 170 -10.07 26.29 14.12
N SER A 171 -10.51 27.19 15.03
CA SER A 171 -10.41 28.64 14.86
C SER A 171 -8.95 29.18 14.81
N ARG A 172 -7.98 28.42 15.35
CA ARG A 172 -6.56 28.79 15.25
C ARG A 172 -5.92 28.29 13.96
N ALA A 173 -6.47 27.21 13.39
CA ALA A 173 -5.95 26.60 12.18
C ALA A 173 -6.55 27.19 10.90
N PHE A 174 -7.80 27.70 10.98
CA PHE A 174 -8.56 28.31 9.92
C PHE A 174 -8.25 29.80 9.77
#